data_5d6d370b6ba42d0026ca90d6b2665681
#
_entry.id   5d6d370b6ba42d0026ca90d6b2665681
#
_cell.length_a   1.000
_cell.length_b   1.000
_cell.length_c   1.000
_cell.angle_alpha   90.00
_cell.angle_beta   90.00
_cell.angle_gamma   90.00
#
_symmetry.space_group_name_H-M   'P 1'
#
loop_
_entity.id
_entity.type
_entity.pdbx_description
1 polymer ?
#
loop_
_entity_poly.entity_id
_entity_poly.type
_entity_poly.pdbx_seq_one_letter_code
_entity_poly.pdbx_strand_id
1 'polypeptide(L)'
;MTGLEAANAYQEFLSGGEDENVRWNLVYSLFEGEDYDGAKKENEIALSLYPDNIRFRYMEALILEKKELYREELSVLEAIRIDNPGNTDLRERLLSLYSTLGELEKAKEEAWTIIEQDPKNKAALLFLSQDSPFFSALYEEQYGKSEEAEEASST
;
A
#
# COMPACT_ATOMS: atom_id res chain seq x y z
N MET A 1 5.66 13.17 23.85
CA MET A 1 4.45 13.74 23.20
C MET A 1 3.75 12.63 22.45
N THR A 2 2.47 12.42 22.69
CA THR A 2 1.66 11.44 21.93
C THR A 2 1.36 11.99 20.53
N GLY A 3 0.95 11.12 19.61
CA GLY A 3 0.52 11.54 18.27
C GLY A 3 -0.62 12.57 18.29
N LEU A 4 -1.59 12.39 19.22
CA LEU A 4 -2.72 13.31 19.37
C LEU A 4 -2.33 14.66 19.99
N GLU A 5 -1.38 14.68 20.92
CA GLU A 5 -0.83 15.92 21.48
C GLU A 5 -0.06 16.73 20.40
N ALA A 6 0.74 16.03 19.59
CA ALA A 6 1.43 16.65 18.46
C ALA A 6 0.44 17.18 17.41
N ALA A 7 -0.62 16.41 17.11
CA ALA A 7 -1.68 16.84 16.19
C ALA A 7 -2.34 18.15 16.63
N ASN A 8 -2.67 18.28 17.92
CA ASN A 8 -3.25 19.52 18.47
C ASN A 8 -2.33 20.72 18.29
N ALA A 9 -1.03 20.56 18.54
CA ALA A 9 -0.04 21.62 18.35
C ALA A 9 0.08 22.06 16.88
N TYR A 10 0.10 21.11 15.95
CA TYR A 10 0.12 21.42 14.50
C TYR A 10 -1.18 22.09 14.03
N GLN A 11 -2.32 21.67 14.54
CA GLN A 11 -3.61 22.26 14.22
C GLN A 11 -3.71 23.71 14.70
N GLU A 12 -3.21 24.02 15.90
CA GLU A 12 -3.08 25.38 16.43
C GLU A 12 -2.16 26.24 15.56
N PHE A 13 -1.02 25.69 15.13
CA PHE A 13 -0.10 26.41 14.22
C PHE A 13 -0.80 26.76 12.89
N LEU A 14 -1.52 25.82 12.28
CA LEU A 14 -2.22 26.03 11.01
C LEU A 14 -3.37 27.05 11.10
N SER A 15 -3.89 27.32 12.30
CA SER A 15 -4.90 28.38 12.50
C SER A 15 -4.34 29.79 12.21
N GLY A 16 -3.03 29.97 12.28
CA GLY A 16 -2.33 31.20 11.94
C GLY A 16 -1.89 31.33 10.47
N GLY A 17 -2.02 30.27 9.70
CA GLY A 17 -1.64 30.21 8.27
C GLY A 17 -1.32 28.81 7.79
N GLU A 18 -1.50 28.55 6.51
CA GLU A 18 -1.26 27.23 5.91
C GLU A 18 0.24 27.01 5.66
N ASP A 19 0.73 25.81 5.98
CA ASP A 19 2.08 25.33 5.69
C ASP A 19 2.03 23.84 5.34
N GLU A 20 2.56 23.47 4.19
CA GLU A 20 2.50 22.10 3.67
C GLU A 20 3.17 21.06 4.58
N ASN A 21 4.33 21.39 5.15
CA ASN A 21 5.04 20.47 6.04
C ASN A 21 4.33 20.33 7.40
N VAL A 22 3.79 21.42 7.91
CA VAL A 22 2.98 21.37 9.15
C VAL A 22 1.70 20.59 8.91
N ARG A 23 1.06 20.76 7.76
CA ARG A 23 -0.11 19.95 7.34
C ARG A 23 0.24 18.46 7.27
N TRP A 24 1.37 18.12 6.68
CA TRP A 24 1.86 16.73 6.65
C TRP A 24 2.07 16.18 8.07
N ASN A 25 2.74 16.94 8.94
CA ASN A 25 2.98 16.52 10.31
C ASN A 25 1.68 16.32 11.10
N LEU A 26 0.66 17.14 10.86
CA LEU A 26 -0.66 16.97 11.44
C LEU A 26 -1.30 15.64 11.00
N VAL A 27 -1.39 15.41 9.70
CA VAL A 27 -1.97 14.17 9.14
C VAL A 27 -1.23 12.94 9.66
N TYR A 28 0.10 12.97 9.61
CA TYR A 28 0.95 11.87 10.07
C TYR A 28 0.78 11.60 11.57
N SER A 29 0.72 12.65 12.40
CA SER A 29 0.52 12.49 13.86
C SER A 29 -0.84 11.90 14.20
N LEU A 30 -1.89 12.25 13.47
CA LEU A 30 -3.21 11.64 13.63
C LEU A 30 -3.19 10.17 13.21
N PHE A 31 -2.53 9.85 12.11
CA PHE A 31 -2.36 8.48 11.63
C PHE A 31 -1.59 7.62 12.63
N GLU A 32 -0.45 8.08 13.13
CA GLU A 32 0.34 7.38 14.17
C GLU A 32 -0.40 7.25 15.49
N GLY A 33 -1.26 8.21 15.82
CA GLY A 33 -2.16 8.14 16.98
C GLY A 33 -3.41 7.28 16.76
N GLU A 34 -3.50 6.58 15.62
CA GLU A 34 -4.63 5.71 15.23
C GLU A 34 -5.98 6.45 15.08
N ASP A 35 -5.96 7.78 15.03
CA ASP A 35 -7.13 8.57 14.65
C ASP A 35 -7.26 8.62 13.12
N TYR A 36 -7.67 7.51 12.52
CA TYR A 36 -7.79 7.39 11.07
C TYR A 36 -8.89 8.26 10.47
N ASP A 37 -9.94 8.56 11.21
CA ASP A 37 -11.00 9.47 10.74
C ASP A 37 -10.50 10.92 10.74
N GLY A 38 -9.79 11.35 11.79
CA GLY A 38 -9.12 12.64 11.84
C GLY A 38 -8.06 12.78 10.77
N ALA A 39 -7.20 11.75 10.60
CA ALA A 39 -6.18 11.71 9.56
C ALA A 39 -6.81 11.83 8.15
N LYS A 40 -7.89 11.10 7.88
CA LYS A 40 -8.61 11.17 6.61
C LYS A 40 -9.12 12.58 6.32
N LYS A 41 -9.80 13.18 7.28
CA LYS A 41 -10.35 14.54 7.15
C LYS A 41 -9.25 15.57 6.84
N GLU A 42 -8.16 15.55 7.60
CA GLU A 42 -7.04 16.49 7.38
C GLU A 42 -6.28 16.19 6.08
N ASN A 43 -6.17 14.91 5.67
CA ASN A 43 -5.57 14.54 4.40
C ASN A 43 -6.43 14.98 3.19
N GLU A 44 -7.75 14.93 3.30
CA GLU A 44 -8.65 15.46 2.26
C GLU A 44 -8.46 16.98 2.08
N ILE A 45 -8.28 17.72 3.16
CA ILE A 45 -7.92 19.15 3.11
C ILE A 45 -6.57 19.31 2.43
N ALA A 46 -5.57 18.51 2.83
CA ALA A 46 -4.23 18.52 2.23
C ALA A 46 -4.28 18.26 0.72
N LEU A 47 -5.02 17.27 0.26
CA LEU A 47 -5.16 16.94 -1.17
C LEU A 47 -5.90 18.03 -1.95
N SER A 48 -6.82 18.77 -1.33
CA SER A 48 -7.46 19.92 -1.96
C SER A 48 -6.51 21.10 -2.18
N LEU A 49 -5.52 21.26 -1.29
CA LEU A 49 -4.51 22.33 -1.34
C LEU A 49 -3.28 21.94 -2.16
N TYR A 50 -2.88 20.67 -2.08
CA TYR A 50 -1.66 20.11 -2.67
C TYR A 50 -1.97 18.82 -3.45
N PRO A 51 -2.76 18.87 -4.54
CA PRO A 51 -3.28 17.66 -5.22
C PRO A 51 -2.18 16.78 -5.82
N ASP A 52 -1.04 17.36 -6.19
CA ASP A 52 0.08 16.66 -6.80
C ASP A 52 1.12 16.16 -5.78
N ASN A 53 0.92 16.45 -4.49
CA ASN A 53 1.84 15.98 -3.47
C ASN A 53 1.68 14.49 -3.22
N ILE A 54 2.68 13.73 -3.64
CA ILE A 54 2.69 12.26 -3.59
C ILE A 54 2.57 11.72 -2.15
N ARG A 55 3.09 12.43 -1.15
CA ARG A 55 2.99 12.00 0.26
C ARG A 55 1.54 11.91 0.73
N PHE A 56 0.72 12.92 0.39
CA PHE A 56 -0.70 12.92 0.76
C PHE A 56 -1.50 11.87 -0.02
N ARG A 57 -1.14 11.63 -1.29
CA ARG A 57 -1.76 10.55 -2.09
C ARG A 57 -1.46 9.17 -1.51
N TYR A 58 -0.21 8.88 -1.12
CA TYR A 58 0.13 7.63 -0.44
C TYR A 58 -0.50 7.54 0.96
N MET A 59 -0.57 8.64 1.70
CA MET A 59 -1.24 8.66 3.00
C MET A 59 -2.73 8.32 2.88
N GLU A 60 -3.41 8.79 1.83
CA GLU A 60 -4.79 8.40 1.54
C GLU A 60 -4.92 6.87 1.41
N ALA A 61 -4.05 6.23 0.64
CA ALA A 61 -4.04 4.77 0.50
C ALA A 61 -3.79 4.06 1.85
N LEU A 62 -2.83 4.53 2.65
CA LEU A 62 -2.53 3.96 3.96
C LEU A 62 -3.71 4.08 4.94
N ILE A 63 -4.38 5.22 4.95
CA ILE A 63 -5.58 5.43 5.78
C ILE A 63 -6.70 4.47 5.36
N LEU A 64 -6.91 4.31 4.05
CA LEU A 64 -7.91 3.40 3.51
C LEU A 64 -7.60 1.93 3.84
N GLU A 65 -6.32 1.54 3.78
CA GLU A 65 -5.84 0.23 4.22
C GLU A 65 -6.19 -0.03 5.70
N LYS A 66 -5.87 0.92 6.58
CA LYS A 66 -6.17 0.81 8.02
C LYS A 66 -7.66 0.75 8.33
N LYS A 67 -8.48 1.33 7.47
CA LYS A 67 -9.95 1.27 7.54
C LYS A 67 -10.54 0.07 6.81
N GLU A 68 -9.71 -0.80 6.22
CA GLU A 68 -10.12 -1.97 5.44
C GLU A 68 -11.03 -1.63 4.24
N LEU A 69 -10.90 -0.41 3.72
CA LEU A 69 -11.64 0.08 2.55
C LEU A 69 -10.87 -0.26 1.26
N TYR A 70 -10.72 -1.54 1.00
CA TYR A 70 -9.80 -2.08 -0.03
C TYR A 70 -10.14 -1.66 -1.46
N ARG A 71 -11.41 -1.46 -1.80
CA ARG A 71 -11.79 -1.00 -3.15
C ARG A 71 -11.42 0.45 -3.38
N GLU A 72 -11.61 1.30 -2.38
CA GLU A 72 -11.20 2.70 -2.42
C GLU A 72 -9.67 2.82 -2.44
N GLU A 73 -8.98 2.04 -1.61
CA GLU A 73 -7.52 1.94 -1.63
C GLU A 73 -7.00 1.54 -3.01
N LEU A 74 -7.61 0.51 -3.62
CA LEU A 74 -7.25 0.07 -4.96
C LEU A 74 -7.33 1.20 -5.98
N SER A 75 -8.41 1.96 -5.97
CA SER A 75 -8.59 3.10 -6.89
C SER A 75 -7.51 4.17 -6.72
N VAL A 76 -7.13 4.48 -5.48
CA VAL A 76 -6.04 5.43 -5.17
C VAL A 76 -4.70 4.92 -5.69
N LEU A 77 -4.38 3.65 -5.43
CA LEU A 77 -3.10 3.05 -5.84
C LEU A 77 -3.00 2.87 -7.37
N GLU A 78 -4.09 2.54 -8.05
CA GLU A 78 -4.14 2.50 -9.52
C GLU A 78 -3.82 3.87 -10.13
N ALA A 79 -4.35 4.94 -9.55
CA ALA A 79 -4.05 6.30 -9.99
C ALA A 79 -2.57 6.68 -9.75
N ILE A 80 -2.01 6.33 -8.59
CA ILE A 80 -0.59 6.56 -8.27
C ILE A 80 0.32 5.78 -9.22
N ARG A 81 -0.04 4.54 -9.60
CA ARG A 81 0.73 3.69 -10.51
C ARG A 81 0.93 4.33 -11.89
N ILE A 82 -0.04 5.09 -12.38
CA ILE A 82 0.06 5.77 -13.68
C ILE A 82 1.27 6.71 -13.70
N ASP A 83 1.50 7.43 -12.61
CA ASP A 83 2.60 8.38 -12.47
C ASP A 83 3.92 7.72 -12.03
N ASN A 84 3.84 6.50 -11.49
CA ASN A 84 4.97 5.77 -10.91
C ASN A 84 5.02 4.29 -11.37
N PRO A 85 5.12 4.02 -12.67
CA PRO A 85 4.96 2.65 -13.22
C PRO A 85 6.07 1.67 -12.81
N GLY A 86 7.23 2.17 -12.40
CA GLY A 86 8.37 1.35 -11.97
C GLY A 86 8.44 1.07 -10.47
N ASN A 87 7.46 1.52 -9.68
CA ASN A 87 7.46 1.30 -8.23
C ASN A 87 7.01 -0.12 -7.89
N THR A 88 7.97 -0.99 -7.53
CA THR A 88 7.72 -2.39 -7.21
C THR A 88 6.88 -2.57 -5.94
N ASP A 89 7.11 -1.79 -4.90
CA ASP A 89 6.34 -1.89 -3.64
C ASP A 89 4.86 -1.55 -3.88
N LEU A 90 4.59 -0.54 -4.71
CA LEU A 90 3.24 -0.20 -5.14
C LEU A 90 2.58 -1.35 -5.91
N ARG A 91 3.31 -1.98 -6.83
CA ARG A 91 2.82 -3.12 -7.61
C ARG A 91 2.55 -4.35 -6.74
N GLU A 92 3.40 -4.63 -5.74
CA GLU A 92 3.16 -5.69 -4.77
C GLU A 92 1.88 -5.45 -3.96
N ARG A 93 1.64 -4.20 -3.56
CA ARG A 93 0.39 -3.87 -2.87
C ARG A 93 -0.83 -4.02 -3.78
N LEU A 94 -0.74 -3.61 -5.05
CA LEU A 94 -1.80 -3.85 -6.05
C LEU A 94 -2.03 -5.34 -6.28
N LEU A 95 -0.98 -6.15 -6.40
CA LEU A 95 -1.07 -7.61 -6.51
C LEU A 95 -1.84 -8.20 -5.33
N SER A 96 -1.51 -7.79 -4.11
CA SER A 96 -2.19 -8.23 -2.89
C SER A 96 -3.68 -7.84 -2.89
N LEU A 97 -4.00 -6.58 -3.25
CA LEU A 97 -5.38 -6.10 -3.29
C LEU A 97 -6.21 -6.81 -4.36
N TYR A 98 -5.69 -6.95 -5.58
CA TYR A 98 -6.37 -7.69 -6.64
C TYR A 98 -6.65 -9.14 -6.23
N SER A 99 -5.68 -9.80 -5.58
CA SER A 99 -5.84 -11.17 -5.06
C SER A 99 -6.94 -11.23 -3.99
N THR A 100 -6.91 -10.30 -3.03
CA THR A 100 -7.91 -10.22 -1.95
C THR A 100 -9.33 -9.96 -2.48
N LEU A 101 -9.44 -9.13 -3.52
CA LEU A 101 -10.71 -8.77 -4.15
C LEU A 101 -11.19 -9.79 -5.22
N GLY A 102 -10.40 -10.83 -5.48
CA GLY A 102 -10.72 -11.86 -6.47
C GLY A 102 -10.54 -11.42 -7.93
N GLU A 103 -9.83 -10.31 -8.17
CA GLU A 103 -9.52 -9.81 -9.52
C GLU A 103 -8.25 -10.49 -10.07
N LEU A 104 -8.32 -11.82 -10.24
CA LEU A 104 -7.16 -12.68 -10.46
C LEU A 104 -6.40 -12.39 -11.75
N GLU A 105 -7.07 -11.96 -12.83
CA GLU A 105 -6.38 -11.60 -14.08
C GLU A 105 -5.52 -10.36 -13.90
N LYS A 106 -6.01 -9.33 -13.23
CA LYS A 106 -5.22 -8.15 -12.91
C LYS A 106 -4.08 -8.45 -11.94
N ALA A 107 -4.32 -9.30 -10.95
CA ALA A 107 -3.28 -9.81 -10.06
C ALA A 107 -2.16 -10.49 -10.84
N LYS A 108 -2.50 -11.31 -11.81
CA LYS A 108 -1.56 -12.00 -12.69
C LYS A 108 -0.76 -11.04 -13.55
N GLU A 109 -1.38 -10.02 -14.12
CA GLU A 109 -0.69 -8.96 -14.88
C GLU A 109 0.34 -8.22 -14.03
N GLU A 110 -0.02 -7.85 -12.79
CA GLU A 110 0.93 -7.22 -11.86
C GLU A 110 2.09 -8.16 -11.49
N ALA A 111 1.80 -9.43 -11.20
CA ALA A 111 2.83 -10.42 -10.88
C ALA A 111 3.82 -10.61 -12.05
N TRP A 112 3.35 -10.68 -13.29
CA TRP A 112 4.20 -10.74 -14.47
C TRP A 112 5.06 -9.49 -14.62
N THR A 113 4.49 -8.30 -14.46
CA THR A 113 5.25 -7.06 -14.54
C THR A 113 6.32 -6.97 -13.47
N ILE A 114 6.03 -7.44 -12.25
CA ILE A 114 7.02 -7.50 -11.17
C ILE A 114 8.16 -8.46 -11.52
N ILE A 115 7.86 -9.66 -12.03
CA ILE A 115 8.87 -10.66 -12.42
C ILE A 115 9.77 -10.18 -13.56
N GLU A 116 9.24 -9.40 -14.49
CA GLU A 116 10.06 -8.79 -15.54
C GLU A 116 11.09 -7.80 -15.00
N GLN A 117 10.80 -7.12 -13.90
CA GLN A 117 11.69 -6.16 -13.24
C GLN A 117 12.61 -6.82 -12.20
N ASP A 118 12.05 -7.75 -11.43
CA ASP A 118 12.75 -8.52 -10.40
C ASP A 118 12.34 -10.00 -10.47
N PRO A 119 13.12 -10.83 -11.20
CA PRO A 119 12.83 -12.26 -11.37
C PRO A 119 12.81 -13.09 -10.07
N LYS A 120 13.30 -12.52 -8.97
CA LYS A 120 13.36 -13.17 -7.66
C LYS A 120 12.35 -12.62 -6.68
N ASN A 121 11.45 -11.74 -7.13
CA ASN A 121 10.45 -11.14 -6.25
C ASN A 121 9.57 -12.21 -5.60
N LYS A 122 9.60 -12.25 -4.28
CA LYS A 122 8.92 -13.29 -3.49
C LYS A 122 7.40 -13.28 -3.68
N ALA A 123 6.77 -12.10 -3.60
CA ALA A 123 5.33 -11.96 -3.70
C ALA A 123 4.80 -12.41 -5.07
N ALA A 124 5.48 -11.99 -6.14
CA ALA A 124 5.10 -12.36 -7.51
C ALA A 124 5.35 -13.86 -7.80
N LEU A 125 6.49 -14.41 -7.36
CA LEU A 125 6.76 -15.84 -7.49
C LEU A 125 5.74 -16.69 -6.73
N LEU A 126 5.41 -16.30 -5.49
CA LEU A 126 4.42 -17.00 -4.68
C LEU A 126 3.04 -16.99 -5.35
N PHE A 127 2.61 -15.86 -5.88
CA PHE A 127 1.34 -15.75 -6.60
C PHE A 127 1.32 -16.66 -7.85
N LEU A 128 2.35 -16.57 -8.70
CA LEU A 128 2.43 -17.34 -9.94
C LEU A 128 2.65 -18.83 -9.70
N SER A 129 3.21 -19.22 -8.55
CA SER A 129 3.43 -20.62 -8.18
C SER A 129 2.14 -21.41 -7.96
N GLN A 130 1.04 -20.74 -7.68
CA GLN A 130 -0.25 -21.37 -7.40
C GLN A 130 -0.78 -22.15 -8.61
N ASP A 131 -0.54 -21.65 -9.82
CA ASP A 131 -1.05 -22.23 -11.06
C ASP A 131 0.04 -22.76 -12.00
N SER A 132 1.31 -22.64 -11.63
CA SER A 132 2.44 -22.99 -12.51
C SER A 132 3.53 -23.79 -11.79
N PRO A 133 3.74 -25.06 -12.17
CA PRO A 133 4.84 -25.87 -11.65
C PRO A 133 6.23 -25.24 -11.86
N PHE A 134 6.41 -24.49 -12.95
CA PHE A 134 7.64 -23.77 -13.23
C PHE A 134 7.94 -22.71 -12.16
N PHE A 135 6.94 -21.86 -11.84
CA PHE A 135 7.10 -20.85 -10.80
C PHE A 135 7.14 -21.43 -9.40
N SER A 136 6.45 -22.56 -9.16
CA SER A 136 6.57 -23.30 -7.91
C SER A 136 8.02 -23.76 -7.68
N ALA A 137 8.66 -24.34 -8.70
CA ALA A 137 10.04 -24.76 -8.61
C ALA A 137 11.01 -23.59 -8.38
N LEU A 138 10.82 -22.46 -9.06
CA LEU A 138 11.60 -21.25 -8.85
C LEU A 138 11.44 -20.68 -7.43
N TYR A 139 10.22 -20.64 -6.93
CA TYR A 139 9.95 -20.18 -5.56
C TYR A 139 10.65 -21.07 -4.53
N GLU A 140 10.53 -22.40 -4.67
CA GLU A 140 11.17 -23.36 -3.77
C GLU A 140 12.70 -23.28 -3.81
N GLU A 141 13.28 -23.05 -4.99
CA GLU A 141 14.74 -22.85 -5.15
C GLU A 141 15.22 -21.61 -4.40
N GLN A 142 14.47 -20.52 -4.45
CA GLN A 142 14.86 -19.23 -3.85
C GLN A 142 14.53 -19.13 -2.36
N TYR A 143 13.40 -19.68 -1.92
CA TYR A 143 12.82 -19.44 -0.61
C TYR A 143 12.49 -20.70 0.19
N GLY A 144 12.70 -21.89 -0.38
CA GLY A 144 12.30 -23.17 0.22
C GLY A 144 10.82 -23.49 -0.03
N LYS A 145 10.36 -24.63 0.49
CA LYS A 145 8.96 -25.05 0.35
C LYS A 145 8.01 -24.05 1.04
N SER A 146 6.84 -23.84 0.43
CA SER A 146 5.80 -23.06 1.10
C SER A 146 5.28 -23.78 2.35
N GLU A 147 4.85 -23.05 3.37
CA GLU A 147 4.29 -23.64 4.59
C GLU A 147 3.14 -24.63 4.31
N GLU A 148 2.29 -24.33 3.30
CA GLU A 148 1.21 -25.20 2.86
C GLU A 148 1.73 -26.54 2.29
N ALA A 149 2.87 -26.53 1.59
CA ALA A 149 3.49 -27.74 1.06
C ALA A 149 4.18 -28.56 2.16
N GLU A 150 4.70 -27.94 3.21
CA GLU A 150 5.25 -28.61 4.38
C GLU A 150 4.17 -29.29 5.20
N GLU A 151 3.01 -28.64 5.43
CA GLU A 151 1.86 -29.24 6.09
C GLU A 151 1.31 -30.44 5.33
N ALA A 152 1.16 -30.35 3.99
CA ALA A 152 0.71 -31.44 3.16
C ALA A 152 1.69 -32.64 3.13
N SER A 153 2.99 -32.41 3.27
CA SER A 153 4.01 -33.45 3.29
C SER A 153 4.19 -34.13 4.65
N SER A 154 3.68 -33.53 5.74
CA SER A 154 3.75 -34.05 7.12
C SER A 154 2.58 -34.97 7.50
N THR A 155 1.59 -35.11 6.64
CA THR A 155 0.45 -36.02 6.78
C THR A 155 0.60 -37.22 5.83
#